data_2b3832a026d83a13b3b4792036ab2b81
#
_entry.id   2b3832a026d83a13b3b4792036ab2b81
#
_cell.length_a   1.000
_cell.length_b   1.000
_cell.length_c   1.000
_cell.angle_alpha   90.00
_cell.angle_beta   90.00
_cell.angle_gamma   90.00
#
_symmetry.space_group_name_H-M   'P 1'
#
loop_
_entity.id
_entity.type
_entity.pdbx_description
1 polymer ?
#
loop_
_entity_poly.entity_id
_entity_poly.type
_entity_poly.pdbx_seq_one_letter_code
_entity_poly.pdbx_strand_id
1 'polypeptide(L)'
;GTFAASCLNARRMAQRGVRNIQIFHRGWDSHGNLPSQHGSQCKDIDQACYALITDLKRLGMLDDTLVVWGGEFGRTNYCQGKLTRENYGRDHHPRAFTTWMAGGGVKPGITYGQSDQYGYNLTDRDGNVIKPNMDHWTKDTMHVHDLNATILHLLGIDHRKLTYRYQGRDFRLTDIHGHVIKDIIA
;
A
#
# COMPACT_ATOMS: atom_id res chain seq x y z
N GLY A 1 -3.54 -23.48 2.79
CA GLY A 1 -3.88 -22.64 3.94
C GLY A 1 -4.75 -21.48 3.50
N THR A 2 -5.56 -20.96 4.39
CA THR A 2 -6.41 -19.78 4.14
C THR A 2 -5.64 -18.50 4.42
N PHE A 3 -6.06 -17.38 3.87
CA PHE A 3 -5.50 -16.06 4.20
C PHE A 3 -5.63 -15.74 5.70
N ALA A 4 -6.73 -16.14 6.33
CA ALA A 4 -6.92 -15.99 7.76
C ALA A 4 -5.86 -16.77 8.59
N ALA A 5 -5.50 -17.97 8.17
CA ALA A 5 -4.43 -18.74 8.82
C ALA A 5 -3.07 -18.05 8.65
N SER A 6 -2.82 -17.42 7.50
CA SER A 6 -1.61 -16.62 7.27
C SER A 6 -1.56 -15.41 8.18
N CYS A 7 -2.65 -14.66 8.35
CA CYS A 7 -2.75 -13.54 9.28
C CYS A 7 -2.52 -13.97 10.74
N LEU A 8 -3.10 -15.10 11.18
CA LEU A 8 -2.87 -15.64 12.51
C LEU A 8 -1.41 -16.01 12.72
N ASN A 9 -0.78 -16.65 11.72
CA ASN A 9 0.63 -17.02 11.79
C ASN A 9 1.53 -15.76 11.82
N ALA A 10 1.23 -14.74 11.02
CA ALA A 10 1.95 -13.47 11.04
C ALA A 10 1.93 -12.83 12.44
N ARG A 11 0.75 -12.75 13.06
CA ARG A 11 0.62 -12.25 14.44
C ARG A 11 1.48 -13.07 15.42
N ARG A 12 1.45 -14.42 15.32
CA ARG A 12 2.26 -15.31 16.17
C ARG A 12 3.76 -15.16 15.93
N MET A 13 4.17 -14.93 14.69
CA MET A 13 5.55 -14.67 14.33
C MET A 13 6.02 -13.32 14.90
N ALA A 14 5.21 -12.28 14.77
CA ALA A 14 5.49 -10.97 15.36
C ALA A 14 5.67 -11.07 16.88
N GLN A 15 4.81 -11.82 17.60
CA GLN A 15 4.97 -12.08 19.03
C GLN A 15 6.30 -12.77 19.40
N ARG A 16 6.90 -13.51 18.46
CA ARG A 16 8.19 -14.17 18.63
C ARG A 16 9.37 -13.33 18.16
N GLY A 17 9.14 -12.06 17.83
CA GLY A 17 10.19 -11.13 17.43
C GLY A 17 10.60 -11.20 15.97
N VAL A 18 9.83 -11.87 15.09
CA VAL A 18 10.07 -11.79 13.65
C VAL A 18 9.71 -10.40 13.16
N ARG A 19 10.69 -9.67 12.66
CA ARG A 19 10.55 -8.23 12.34
C ARG A 19 9.86 -7.96 11.01
N ASN A 20 10.13 -8.79 9.99
CA ASN A 20 9.57 -8.57 8.65
C ASN A 20 8.76 -9.81 8.27
N ILE A 21 7.48 -9.61 8.04
CA ILE A 21 6.54 -10.67 7.69
C ILE A 21 5.77 -10.20 6.46
N GLN A 22 5.74 -11.04 5.44
CA GLN A 22 5.05 -10.74 4.20
C GLN A 22 3.99 -11.80 3.94
N ILE A 23 2.76 -11.36 3.69
CA ILE A 23 1.63 -12.22 3.36
C ILE A 23 1.20 -11.88 1.93
N PHE A 24 1.10 -12.90 1.08
CA PHE A 24 0.62 -12.75 -0.28
C PHE A 24 -0.79 -13.30 -0.41
N HIS A 25 -1.65 -12.51 -1.04
CA HIS A 25 -2.99 -12.92 -1.42
C HIS A 25 -3.18 -12.75 -2.93
N ARG A 26 -3.41 -13.84 -3.63
CA ARG A 26 -3.54 -13.89 -5.10
C ARG A 26 -4.96 -13.60 -5.56
N GLY A 27 -5.13 -13.35 -6.86
CA GLY A 27 -6.44 -13.32 -7.51
C GLY A 27 -7.04 -11.93 -7.67
N TRP A 28 -6.22 -10.88 -7.61
CA TRP A 28 -6.65 -9.49 -7.79
C TRP A 28 -6.49 -8.98 -9.22
N ASP A 29 -5.84 -9.75 -10.08
CA ASP A 29 -5.58 -9.39 -11.48
C ASP A 29 -6.80 -9.71 -12.36
N SER A 30 -7.86 -8.94 -12.22
CA SER A 30 -9.16 -9.19 -12.82
C SER A 30 -9.30 -8.47 -14.17
N HIS A 31 -8.82 -9.11 -15.24
CA HIS A 31 -8.99 -8.66 -16.63
C HIS A 31 -10.34 -9.04 -17.25
N GLY A 32 -11.17 -9.79 -16.55
CA GLY A 32 -12.53 -10.18 -16.88
C GLY A 32 -13.24 -10.67 -15.62
N ASN A 33 -14.55 -10.77 -15.65
CA ASN A 33 -15.38 -11.28 -14.56
C ASN A 33 -15.10 -10.60 -13.18
N LEU A 34 -14.72 -9.32 -13.23
CA LEU A 34 -14.36 -8.52 -12.06
C LEU A 34 -15.43 -8.54 -10.96
N PRO A 35 -16.76 -8.37 -11.24
CA PRO A 35 -17.76 -8.29 -10.19
C PRO A 35 -17.78 -9.52 -9.28
N SER A 36 -17.68 -10.71 -9.86
CA SER A 36 -17.68 -11.97 -9.12
C SER A 36 -16.33 -12.21 -8.41
N GLN A 37 -15.21 -12.04 -9.13
CA GLN A 37 -13.87 -12.27 -8.59
C GLN A 37 -13.57 -11.32 -7.44
N HIS A 38 -13.83 -10.03 -7.62
CA HIS A 38 -13.52 -9.02 -6.60
C HIS A 38 -14.31 -9.24 -5.31
N GLY A 39 -15.61 -9.56 -5.43
CA GLY A 39 -16.43 -9.89 -4.27
C GLY A 39 -15.90 -11.10 -3.49
N SER A 40 -15.41 -12.13 -4.17
CA SER A 40 -14.80 -13.30 -3.53
C SER A 40 -13.48 -12.94 -2.82
N GLN A 41 -12.62 -12.18 -3.47
CA GLN A 41 -11.35 -11.74 -2.88
C GLN A 41 -11.57 -10.89 -1.61
N CYS A 42 -12.53 -9.95 -1.67
CA CYS A 42 -12.87 -9.13 -0.51
C CYS A 42 -13.33 -9.98 0.68
N LYS A 43 -14.17 -10.99 0.45
CA LYS A 43 -14.63 -11.91 1.51
C LYS A 43 -13.47 -12.68 2.15
N ASP A 44 -12.48 -13.08 1.36
CA ASP A 44 -11.33 -13.81 1.88
C ASP A 44 -10.47 -12.99 2.84
N ILE A 45 -10.31 -11.68 2.56
CA ILE A 45 -9.37 -10.85 3.31
C ILE A 45 -10.02 -10.03 4.43
N ASP A 46 -11.29 -9.62 4.30
CA ASP A 46 -11.92 -8.61 5.16
C ASP A 46 -11.87 -8.97 6.65
N GLN A 47 -12.49 -10.09 7.02
CA GLN A 47 -12.48 -10.54 8.42
C GLN A 47 -11.08 -10.84 8.93
N ALA A 48 -10.20 -11.37 8.09
CA ALA A 48 -8.84 -11.73 8.48
C ALA A 48 -7.98 -10.50 8.76
N CYS A 49 -8.10 -9.43 7.94
CA CYS A 49 -7.44 -8.15 8.20
C CYS A 49 -7.96 -7.50 9.47
N TYR A 50 -9.28 -7.47 9.66
CA TYR A 50 -9.90 -6.95 10.88
C TYR A 50 -9.39 -7.70 12.12
N ALA A 51 -9.38 -9.04 12.08
CA ALA A 51 -8.92 -9.86 13.19
C ALA A 51 -7.43 -9.62 13.51
N LEU A 52 -6.58 -9.49 12.48
CA LEU A 52 -5.15 -9.20 12.65
C LEU A 52 -4.95 -7.87 13.39
N ILE A 53 -5.57 -6.80 12.92
CA ILE A 53 -5.44 -5.45 13.53
C ILE A 53 -5.99 -5.44 14.97
N THR A 54 -7.17 -6.04 15.16
CA THR A 54 -7.81 -6.10 16.48
C THR A 54 -6.97 -6.92 17.47
N ASP A 55 -6.40 -8.03 17.04
CA ASP A 55 -5.55 -8.88 17.87
C ASP A 55 -4.23 -8.18 18.24
N LEU A 56 -3.58 -7.51 17.30
CA LEU A 56 -2.38 -6.71 17.56
C LEU A 56 -2.69 -5.60 18.57
N LYS A 57 -3.82 -4.90 18.41
CA LYS A 57 -4.24 -3.86 19.35
C LYS A 57 -4.52 -4.43 20.74
N ARG A 58 -5.28 -5.53 20.84
CA ARG A 58 -5.62 -6.20 22.11
C ARG A 58 -4.38 -6.70 22.87
N LEU A 59 -3.35 -7.09 22.14
CA LEU A 59 -2.09 -7.58 22.69
C LEU A 59 -1.10 -6.45 23.01
N GLY A 60 -1.46 -5.19 22.78
CA GLY A 60 -0.56 -4.05 22.96
C GLY A 60 0.62 -4.01 21.98
N MET A 61 0.48 -4.66 20.83
CA MET A 61 1.54 -4.79 19.83
C MET A 61 1.38 -3.83 18.64
N LEU A 62 0.20 -3.23 18.48
CA LEU A 62 -0.10 -2.44 17.27
C LEU A 62 0.78 -1.18 17.18
N ASP A 63 1.11 -0.56 18.30
CA ASP A 63 1.93 0.65 18.33
C ASP A 63 3.37 0.39 17.84
N ASP A 64 3.87 -0.83 18.06
CA ASP A 64 5.20 -1.28 17.64
C ASP A 64 5.19 -2.13 16.35
N THR A 65 4.03 -2.30 15.73
CA THR A 65 3.88 -3.14 14.53
C THR A 65 3.20 -2.36 13.43
N LEU A 66 3.97 -2.01 12.40
CA LEU A 66 3.42 -1.40 11.19
C LEU A 66 2.79 -2.46 10.31
N VAL A 67 1.50 -2.36 10.07
CA VAL A 67 0.78 -3.18 9.09
C VAL A 67 0.56 -2.35 7.83
N VAL A 68 1.04 -2.85 6.70
CA VAL A 68 0.88 -2.21 5.38
C VAL A 68 0.09 -3.14 4.48
N TRP A 69 -0.96 -2.63 3.88
CA TRP A 69 -1.78 -3.34 2.90
C TRP A 69 -1.83 -2.57 1.59
N GLY A 70 -1.59 -3.24 0.49
CA GLY A 70 -1.65 -2.63 -0.83
C GLY A 70 -1.45 -3.64 -1.95
N GLY A 71 -1.66 -3.20 -3.16
CA GLY A 71 -1.23 -3.86 -4.38
C GLY A 71 0.01 -3.16 -4.95
N GLU A 72 0.50 -3.65 -6.10
CA GLU A 72 1.65 -3.07 -6.79
C GLU A 72 1.31 -1.70 -7.41
N PHE A 73 0.08 -1.54 -7.93
CA PHE A 73 -0.49 -0.29 -8.45
C PHE A 73 -2.02 -0.42 -8.62
N GLY A 74 -2.65 0.60 -9.20
CA GLY A 74 -4.09 0.67 -9.39
C GLY A 74 -4.61 0.01 -10.66
N ARG A 75 -5.88 0.26 -10.92
CA ARG A 75 -6.59 -0.25 -12.10
C ARG A 75 -7.27 0.89 -12.85
N THR A 76 -7.42 0.72 -14.16
CA THR A 76 -8.12 1.69 -15.00
C THR A 76 -9.60 1.83 -14.57
N ASN A 77 -10.14 3.03 -14.76
CA ASN A 77 -11.56 3.30 -14.54
C ASN A 77 -12.44 2.88 -15.72
N TYR A 78 -11.85 2.56 -16.85
CA TYR A 78 -12.52 2.03 -18.04
C TYR A 78 -12.36 0.51 -18.11
N CYS A 79 -13.26 -0.11 -18.87
CA CYS A 79 -13.31 -1.55 -19.05
C CYS A 79 -12.18 -2.01 -19.97
N GLN A 80 -11.54 -3.10 -19.59
CA GLN A 80 -10.74 -3.91 -20.50
C GLN A 80 -11.63 -4.99 -21.12
N GLY A 81 -11.56 -5.12 -22.44
CA GLY A 81 -12.37 -6.07 -23.18
C GLY A 81 -13.83 -5.62 -23.34
N LYS A 82 -14.74 -6.58 -23.42
CA LYS A 82 -16.16 -6.32 -23.63
C LYS A 82 -16.85 -5.88 -22.36
N LEU A 83 -17.50 -4.71 -22.39
CA LEU A 83 -18.26 -4.20 -21.28
C LEU A 83 -19.65 -4.85 -21.22
N THR A 84 -19.86 -5.76 -20.29
CA THR A 84 -21.17 -6.25 -19.90
C THR A 84 -21.31 -6.13 -18.38
N ARG A 85 -22.53 -6.13 -17.89
CA ARG A 85 -22.80 -6.02 -16.44
C ARG A 85 -22.14 -7.14 -15.64
N GLU A 86 -22.10 -8.34 -16.20
CA GLU A 86 -21.66 -9.56 -15.54
C GLU A 86 -20.17 -9.84 -15.76
N ASN A 87 -19.64 -9.37 -16.90
CA ASN A 87 -18.29 -9.72 -17.31
C ASN A 87 -17.57 -8.52 -17.91
N TYR A 88 -16.88 -7.78 -17.05
CA TYR A 88 -15.90 -6.78 -17.44
C TYR A 88 -14.65 -6.94 -16.57
N GLY A 89 -13.53 -6.44 -17.07
CA GLY A 89 -12.27 -6.37 -16.33
C GLY A 89 -11.72 -4.96 -16.33
N ARG A 90 -10.61 -4.80 -15.66
CA ARG A 90 -9.85 -3.54 -15.64
C ARG A 90 -8.38 -3.81 -15.91
N ASP A 91 -7.76 -2.89 -16.62
CA ASP A 91 -6.34 -2.98 -16.92
C ASP A 91 -5.49 -2.34 -15.81
N HIS A 92 -4.21 -2.53 -15.89
CA HIS A 92 -3.23 -1.97 -14.96
C HIS A 92 -3.12 -0.45 -15.11
N HIS A 93 -3.04 0.26 -13.99
CA HIS A 93 -2.93 1.71 -13.99
C HIS A 93 -2.01 2.21 -12.86
N PRO A 94 -0.77 2.61 -13.16
CA PRO A 94 0.21 2.92 -12.13
C PRO A 94 0.09 4.34 -11.53
N ARG A 95 -0.76 5.21 -12.09
CA ARG A 95 -0.78 6.64 -11.74
C ARG A 95 -1.54 6.97 -10.47
N ALA A 96 -2.54 6.17 -10.12
CA ALA A 96 -3.34 6.40 -8.92
C ALA A 96 -3.74 5.08 -8.28
N PHE A 97 -3.39 4.89 -7.03
CA PHE A 97 -3.76 3.72 -6.24
C PHE A 97 -3.72 4.04 -4.75
N THR A 98 -4.35 3.19 -3.96
CA THR A 98 -4.46 3.35 -2.52
C THR A 98 -3.71 2.25 -1.79
N THR A 99 -2.97 2.65 -0.78
CA THR A 99 -2.39 1.76 0.23
C THR A 99 -2.91 2.19 1.59
N TRP A 100 -3.28 1.27 2.48
CA TRP A 100 -3.57 1.65 3.85
C TRP A 100 -2.51 1.10 4.82
N MET A 101 -2.35 1.81 5.92
CA MET A 101 -1.41 1.46 6.98
C MET A 101 -2.09 1.54 8.33
N ALA A 102 -1.65 0.70 9.28
CA ALA A 102 -2.11 0.74 10.66
C ALA A 102 -0.98 0.43 11.64
N GLY A 103 -0.96 1.11 12.78
CA GLY A 103 0.04 0.92 13.83
C GLY A 103 1.42 1.45 13.47
N GLY A 104 2.44 1.04 14.21
CA GLY A 104 3.84 1.37 13.96
C GLY A 104 4.15 2.86 13.84
N GLY A 105 3.42 3.73 14.54
CA GLY A 105 3.64 5.17 14.53
C GLY A 105 2.92 5.95 13.42
N VAL A 106 1.99 5.34 12.67
CA VAL A 106 1.15 6.11 11.73
C VAL A 106 -0.06 6.71 12.42
N LYS A 107 -0.47 7.90 11.99
CA LYS A 107 -1.68 8.57 12.49
C LYS A 107 -2.93 7.78 12.09
N PRO A 108 -3.82 7.46 13.03
CA PRO A 108 -5.07 6.80 12.70
C PRO A 108 -6.10 7.78 12.12
N GLY A 109 -7.02 7.25 11.29
CA GLY A 109 -8.22 7.97 10.85
C GLY A 109 -7.96 9.10 9.86
N ILE A 110 -6.84 9.11 9.17
CA ILE A 110 -6.52 10.12 8.16
C ILE A 110 -6.50 9.52 6.76
N THR A 111 -6.72 10.38 5.78
CA THR A 111 -6.43 10.10 4.37
C THR A 111 -5.39 11.10 3.89
N TYR A 112 -4.35 10.64 3.22
CA TYR A 112 -3.31 11.45 2.64
C TYR A 112 -3.27 11.26 1.13
N GLY A 113 -3.39 12.38 0.41
CA GLY A 113 -3.55 12.37 -1.05
C GLY A 113 -5.00 12.19 -1.50
N GLN A 114 -5.24 12.52 -2.73
CA GLN A 114 -6.56 12.39 -3.36
C GLN A 114 -6.43 12.13 -4.86
N SER A 115 -7.49 11.61 -5.46
CA SER A 115 -7.60 11.41 -6.89
C SER A 115 -8.68 12.30 -7.49
N ASP A 116 -8.68 12.40 -8.82
CA ASP A 116 -9.81 12.95 -9.56
C ASP A 116 -11.10 12.12 -9.32
N GLN A 117 -12.22 12.65 -9.79
CA GLN A 117 -13.54 12.01 -9.63
C GLN A 117 -13.64 10.61 -10.28
N TYR A 118 -12.71 10.26 -11.15
CA TYR A 118 -12.66 8.96 -11.83
C TYR A 118 -11.70 7.98 -11.16
N GLY A 119 -10.92 8.40 -10.15
CA GLY A 119 -9.86 7.58 -9.58
C GLY A 119 -8.72 7.27 -10.54
N TYR A 120 -8.54 8.12 -11.57
CA TYR A 120 -7.59 7.88 -12.65
C TYR A 120 -6.28 8.64 -12.49
N ASN A 121 -6.34 9.90 -12.07
CA ASN A 121 -5.15 10.70 -11.79
C ASN A 121 -5.12 11.13 -10.33
N LEU A 122 -3.93 11.34 -9.79
CA LEU A 122 -3.77 12.05 -8.53
C LEU A 122 -3.99 13.55 -8.75
N THR A 123 -4.56 14.22 -7.76
CA THR A 123 -4.78 15.67 -7.78
C THR A 123 -4.14 16.34 -6.56
N ASP A 124 -3.84 17.62 -6.70
CA ASP A 124 -3.53 18.48 -5.55
C ASP A 124 -4.81 18.82 -4.76
N ARG A 125 -4.68 19.58 -3.67
CA ARG A 125 -5.83 19.97 -2.82
C ARG A 125 -6.87 20.80 -3.53
N ASP A 126 -6.48 21.50 -4.59
CA ASP A 126 -7.35 22.35 -5.40
C ASP A 126 -8.05 21.56 -6.53
N GLY A 127 -7.75 20.25 -6.64
CA GLY A 127 -8.34 19.36 -7.65
C GLY A 127 -7.62 19.36 -8.99
N ASN A 128 -6.47 20.04 -9.11
CA ASN A 128 -5.69 20.02 -10.35
C ASN A 128 -4.94 18.71 -10.49
N VAL A 129 -5.00 18.11 -11.68
CA VAL A 129 -4.30 16.87 -11.98
C VAL A 129 -2.78 17.06 -11.87
N ILE A 130 -2.16 16.23 -11.04
CA ILE A 130 -0.71 16.16 -10.89
C ILE A 130 -0.15 15.35 -12.05
N LYS A 131 0.62 16.01 -12.90
CA LYS A 131 1.32 15.31 -13.98
C LYS A 131 2.39 14.40 -13.38
N PRO A 132 2.53 13.16 -13.89
CA PRO A 132 3.53 12.22 -13.42
C PRO A 132 4.92 12.68 -13.88
N ASN A 133 5.47 13.65 -13.19
CA ASN A 133 6.83 14.12 -13.37
C ASN A 133 7.55 13.94 -12.03
N MET A 134 8.63 13.17 -12.02
CA MET A 134 9.39 12.87 -10.81
C MET A 134 10.02 14.11 -10.14
N ASP A 135 10.08 15.22 -10.85
CA ASP A 135 10.63 16.48 -10.34
C ASP A 135 9.59 17.38 -9.63
N HIS A 136 8.30 17.02 -9.68
CA HIS A 136 7.22 17.81 -9.07
C HIS A 136 6.50 17.03 -7.98
N TRP A 137 7.16 16.90 -6.84
CA TRP A 137 6.52 16.42 -5.62
C TRP A 137 5.59 17.49 -5.07
N THR A 138 4.33 17.22 -5.07
CA THR A 138 3.39 18.07 -4.34
C THR A 138 3.28 17.57 -2.90
N LYS A 139 3.07 18.49 -1.97
CA LYS A 139 2.85 18.15 -0.55
C LYS A 139 1.58 17.32 -0.31
N ASP A 140 0.81 17.07 -1.34
CA ASP A 140 -0.54 16.54 -1.26
C ASP A 140 -0.66 15.11 -1.78
N THR A 141 0.45 14.52 -2.24
CA THR A 141 0.49 13.15 -2.77
C THR A 141 1.72 12.39 -2.31
N MET A 142 1.67 11.07 -2.42
CA MET A 142 2.75 10.19 -2.06
C MET A 142 3.18 9.38 -3.29
N HIS A 143 4.44 9.47 -3.65
CA HIS A 143 5.04 8.58 -4.64
C HIS A 143 5.47 7.27 -3.97
N VAL A 144 5.65 6.21 -4.75
CA VAL A 144 6.12 4.91 -4.23
C VAL A 144 7.48 5.04 -3.50
N HIS A 145 8.35 5.92 -3.95
CA HIS A 145 9.61 6.20 -3.27
C HIS A 145 9.39 6.84 -1.89
N ASP A 146 8.39 7.71 -1.74
CA ASP A 146 8.05 8.33 -0.46
C ASP A 146 7.40 7.32 0.50
N LEU A 147 6.55 6.44 -0.02
CA LEU A 147 6.01 5.32 0.74
C LEU A 147 7.13 4.47 1.33
N ASN A 148 8.08 4.05 0.49
CA ASN A 148 9.22 3.24 0.93
C ASN A 148 10.13 4.01 1.90
N ALA A 149 10.40 5.30 1.66
CA ALA A 149 11.17 6.13 2.58
C ALA A 149 10.48 6.27 3.94
N THR A 150 9.15 6.41 3.94
CA THR A 150 8.35 6.55 5.16
C THR A 150 8.30 5.23 5.94
N ILE A 151 8.11 4.10 5.26
CA ILE A 151 8.18 2.76 5.89
C ILE A 151 9.54 2.54 6.54
N LEU A 152 10.64 2.83 5.83
CA LEU A 152 11.99 2.70 6.38
C LEU A 152 12.18 3.61 7.60
N HIS A 153 11.69 4.85 7.55
CA HIS A 153 11.75 5.77 8.68
C HIS A 153 11.01 5.23 9.90
N LEU A 154 9.81 4.69 9.73
CA LEU A 154 9.04 4.07 10.81
C LEU A 154 9.72 2.82 11.38
N LEU A 155 10.56 2.15 10.61
CA LEU A 155 11.44 1.06 11.07
C LEU A 155 12.74 1.56 11.74
N GLY A 156 12.92 2.88 11.89
CA GLY A 156 14.13 3.49 12.45
C GLY A 156 15.33 3.54 11.50
N ILE A 157 15.10 3.37 10.20
CA ILE A 157 16.14 3.31 9.18
C ILE A 157 16.14 4.60 8.34
N ASP A 158 17.27 5.29 8.28
CA ASP A 158 17.46 6.38 7.32
C ASP A 158 17.65 5.78 5.91
N HIS A 159 16.63 5.92 5.07
CA HIS A 159 16.64 5.39 3.70
C HIS A 159 17.79 5.93 2.84
N ARG A 160 18.36 7.10 3.18
CA ARG A 160 19.47 7.71 2.46
C ARG A 160 20.81 7.04 2.81
N LYS A 161 20.90 6.41 3.99
CA LYS A 161 22.08 5.70 4.47
C LYS A 161 22.03 4.20 4.19
N LEU A 162 20.85 3.65 3.94
CA LEU A 162 20.67 2.25 3.58
C LEU A 162 21.02 2.07 2.09
N THR A 163 22.26 1.67 1.85
CA THR A 163 22.79 1.49 0.49
C THR A 163 23.22 0.06 0.24
N TYR A 164 23.17 -0.34 -1.01
CA TYR A 164 23.75 -1.58 -1.54
C TYR A 164 24.80 -1.23 -2.59
N ARG A 165 26.03 -1.69 -2.37
CA ARG A 165 27.14 -1.43 -3.31
C ARG A 165 27.11 -2.44 -4.46
N TYR A 166 26.99 -1.94 -5.67
CA TYR A 166 27.03 -2.74 -6.89
C TYR A 166 27.79 -2.01 -8.00
N GLN A 167 28.71 -2.70 -8.66
CA GLN A 167 29.54 -2.15 -9.75
C GLN A 167 30.17 -0.78 -9.41
N GLY A 168 30.66 -0.61 -8.18
CA GLY A 168 31.35 0.61 -7.74
C GLY A 168 30.45 1.76 -7.31
N ARG A 169 29.12 1.65 -7.46
CA ARG A 169 28.12 2.63 -7.03
C ARG A 169 27.32 2.13 -5.84
N ASP A 170 27.02 3.04 -4.91
CA ASP A 170 26.11 2.77 -3.79
C ASP A 170 24.66 3.14 -4.19
N PHE A 171 23.79 2.11 -4.27
CA PHE A 171 22.39 2.25 -4.60
C PHE A 171 21.56 2.30 -3.33
N ARG A 172 20.61 3.25 -3.26
CA ARG A 172 19.57 3.28 -2.22
C ARG A 172 18.34 2.52 -2.70
N LEU A 173 17.53 1.97 -1.80
CA LEU A 173 16.25 1.34 -2.13
C LEU A 173 15.23 2.34 -2.70
N THR A 174 15.41 3.62 -2.38
CA THR A 174 14.57 4.72 -2.88
C THR A 174 15.23 5.46 -4.05
N ASP A 175 16.28 4.92 -4.63
CA ASP A 175 17.12 5.57 -5.64
C ASP A 175 17.56 6.98 -5.19
N ILE A 176 17.52 7.96 -6.06
CA ILE A 176 17.83 9.36 -5.72
C ILE A 176 16.65 10.12 -5.11
N HIS A 177 15.48 9.49 -5.08
CA HIS A 177 14.22 10.06 -4.65
C HIS A 177 13.83 9.66 -3.22
N GLY A 178 12.59 9.93 -2.85
CA GLY A 178 11.97 9.55 -1.58
C GLY A 178 12.06 10.61 -0.51
N HIS A 179 10.88 11.01 -0.03
CA HIS A 179 10.72 11.91 1.10
C HIS A 179 9.92 11.21 2.18
N VAL A 180 10.33 11.36 3.42
CA VAL A 180 9.52 10.89 4.55
C VAL A 180 8.31 11.80 4.70
N ILE A 181 7.12 11.23 4.57
CA ILE A 181 5.85 11.96 4.70
C ILE A 181 5.50 12.09 6.18
N LYS A 182 5.95 13.18 6.79
CA LYS A 182 5.74 13.44 8.22
C LYS A 182 4.27 13.66 8.59
N ASP A 183 3.46 14.09 7.66
CA ASP A 183 2.05 14.38 7.89
C ASP A 183 1.23 13.15 8.29
N ILE A 184 1.69 11.95 7.94
CA ILE A 184 1.05 10.68 8.32
C ILE A 184 1.67 10.02 9.55
N ILE A 185 2.70 10.60 10.15
CA ILE A 185 3.39 10.07 11.33
C ILE A 185 2.82 10.73 12.59
N ALA A 186 2.54 9.93 13.64
CA ALA A 186 1.97 10.35 14.93
C ALA A 186 2.98 11.14 15.77
#